data_877d8949eb24c522b9f7540e39f572e9
#
_entry.id   877d8949eb24c522b9f7540e39f572e9
#
_cell.length_a   1.000
_cell.length_b   1.000
_cell.length_c   1.000
_cell.angle_alpha   90.00
_cell.angle_beta   90.00
_cell.angle_gamma   90.00
#
_symmetry.space_group_name_H-M   'P 1'
#
loop_
_entity.id
_entity.type
_entity.pdbx_description
1 polymer ?
#
loop_
_entity_poly.entity_id
_entity_poly.type
_entity_poly.pdbx_seq_one_letter_code
_entity_poly.pdbx_strand_id
1 'polypeptide(L)'
;MLKLFMLNVNPIPAFTDNYIWAIVYGNSCIVVDPGDSSPVFDFLKSNNLDLATILITHHHFDHTGGLLNLAEKYECPVYGPKGDHIKGITTGLSEGD
;
A
#
# COMPACT_ATOMS: atom_id res chain seq x y z
N MET A 1 -15.61 -9.50 14.25
CA MET A 1 -15.76 -10.82 13.87
C MET A 1 -16.44 -10.91 12.52
N LEU A 2 -17.59 -10.48 12.40
CA LEU A 2 -18.21 -10.48 11.10
C LEU A 2 -17.50 -9.62 10.08
N LYS A 3 -16.63 -8.75 10.55
CA LYS A 3 -15.90 -7.85 9.67
C LYS A 3 -14.94 -8.55 8.73
N LEU A 4 -14.55 -9.78 9.03
CA LEU A 4 -13.71 -10.53 8.12
C LEU A 4 -14.39 -10.76 6.78
N PHE A 5 -15.70 -10.79 6.77
CA PHE A 5 -16.44 -10.95 5.52
C PHE A 5 -16.48 -9.67 4.69
N MET A 6 -16.04 -8.55 5.27
CA MET A 6 -16.01 -7.28 4.60
C MET A 6 -14.67 -6.99 3.93
N LEU A 7 -13.68 -7.86 4.13
CA LEU A 7 -12.37 -7.68 3.50
C LEU A 7 -12.44 -8.06 2.03
N ASN A 8 -11.93 -7.17 1.20
CA ASN A 8 -11.84 -7.41 -0.23
C ASN A 8 -10.41 -7.14 -0.67
N VAL A 9 -9.85 -8.05 -1.45
CA VAL A 9 -8.52 -7.88 -2.02
C VAL A 9 -8.70 -7.55 -3.49
N ASN A 10 -8.20 -6.40 -3.89
CA ASN A 10 -8.35 -5.90 -5.25
C ASN A 10 -6.99 -5.67 -5.89
N PRO A 11 -6.77 -6.18 -7.11
CA PRO A 11 -5.55 -5.86 -7.85
C PRO A 11 -5.71 -4.50 -8.53
N ILE A 12 -4.70 -3.65 -8.38
CA ILE A 12 -4.63 -2.38 -9.09
C ILE A 12 -3.52 -2.53 -10.14
N PRO A 13 -3.85 -2.54 -11.42
CA PRO A 13 -2.81 -2.66 -12.46
C PRO A 13 -1.85 -1.49 -12.42
N ALA A 14 -0.56 -1.78 -12.51
CA ALA A 14 0.48 -0.78 -12.53
C ALA A 14 1.56 -1.22 -13.51
N PHE A 15 2.13 -0.26 -14.23
CA PHE A 15 3.10 -0.53 -15.29
C PHE A 15 2.50 -1.47 -16.33
N THR A 16 3.30 -2.34 -16.93
CA THR A 16 2.82 -3.23 -17.98
C THR A 16 2.30 -4.57 -17.44
N ASP A 17 2.98 -5.12 -16.46
CA ASP A 17 2.71 -6.46 -15.97
C ASP A 17 2.78 -6.60 -14.46
N ASN A 18 2.60 -5.50 -13.73
CA ASN A 18 2.60 -5.55 -12.27
C ASN A 18 1.25 -5.18 -11.70
N TYR A 19 1.03 -5.61 -10.48
CA TYR A 19 -0.17 -5.26 -9.73
C TYR A 19 0.21 -4.71 -8.37
N ILE A 20 -0.58 -3.76 -7.93
CA ILE A 20 -0.53 -3.24 -6.57
C ILE A 20 -1.75 -3.84 -5.88
N TRP A 21 -1.55 -4.48 -4.74
CA TRP A 21 -2.67 -5.11 -4.06
C TRP A 21 -3.30 -4.14 -3.06
N ALA A 22 -4.61 -3.99 -3.16
CA ALA A 22 -5.38 -3.13 -2.27
C ALA A 22 -6.31 -3.99 -1.43
N ILE A 23 -6.15 -3.93 -0.11
CA ILE A 23 -7.00 -4.65 0.82
C ILE A 23 -7.99 -3.64 1.37
N VAL A 24 -9.25 -3.82 1.01
CA VAL A 24 -10.31 -2.88 1.36
C VAL A 24 -11.14 -3.41 2.51
N TYR A 25 -11.37 -2.55 3.49
CA TYR A 25 -12.15 -2.89 4.66
C TYR A 25 -12.95 -1.65 5.06
N GLY A 26 -14.27 -1.70 4.84
CA GLY A 26 -15.11 -0.53 5.07
C GLY A 26 -14.69 0.62 4.16
N ASN A 27 -14.36 1.76 4.75
CA ASN A 27 -13.87 2.92 4.02
C ASN A 27 -12.35 3.00 4.01
N SER A 28 -11.67 1.99 4.53
CA SER A 28 -10.23 2.01 4.67
C SER A 28 -9.57 1.08 3.67
N CYS A 29 -8.34 1.40 3.30
CA CYS A 29 -7.59 0.61 2.34
C CYS A 29 -6.16 0.46 2.82
N ILE A 30 -5.63 -0.75 2.69
CA ILE A 30 -4.21 -1.03 2.89
C ILE A 30 -3.66 -1.35 1.52
N VAL A 31 -2.58 -0.69 1.13
CA VAL A 31 -1.98 -0.90 -0.18
C VAL A 31 -0.63 -1.57 -0.01
N VAL A 32 -0.39 -2.60 -0.81
CA VAL A 32 0.84 -3.41 -0.74
C VAL A 32 1.69 -3.11 -1.96
N ASP A 33 2.93 -2.72 -1.71
CA ASP A 33 3.95 -2.48 -2.73
C ASP A 33 3.51 -1.51 -3.83
N PRO A 34 3.17 -0.25 -3.47
CA PRO A 34 2.70 0.72 -4.47
C PRO A 34 3.87 1.28 -5.29
N GLY A 35 4.19 0.61 -6.38
CA GLY A 35 5.28 1.03 -7.27
C GLY A 35 4.96 2.30 -8.04
N ASP A 36 3.68 2.63 -8.19
CA ASP A 36 3.24 3.84 -8.87
C ASP A 36 2.07 4.43 -8.09
N SER A 37 2.13 5.72 -7.79
CA SER A 37 1.10 6.37 -6.99
C SER A 37 -0.17 6.66 -7.77
N SER A 38 -0.05 6.95 -9.05
CA SER A 38 -1.19 7.38 -9.86
C SER A 38 -2.35 6.40 -9.88
N PRO A 39 -2.15 5.11 -10.20
CA PRO A 39 -3.27 4.17 -10.19
C PRO A 39 -3.86 3.98 -8.80
N VAL A 40 -3.06 4.15 -7.75
CA VAL A 40 -3.57 4.05 -6.38
C VAL A 40 -4.46 5.25 -6.06
N PHE A 41 -4.04 6.46 -6.40
CA PHE A 41 -4.88 7.65 -6.21
C PHE A 41 -6.22 7.48 -6.92
N ASP A 42 -6.19 7.00 -8.15
CA ASP A 42 -7.42 6.80 -8.93
C ASP A 42 -8.33 5.77 -8.28
N PHE A 43 -7.76 4.67 -7.82
CA PHE A 43 -8.53 3.62 -7.16
C PHE A 43 -9.19 4.13 -5.89
N LEU A 44 -8.43 4.82 -5.04
CA LEU A 44 -8.95 5.34 -3.78
C LEU A 44 -10.05 6.37 -4.03
N LYS A 45 -9.85 7.25 -5.00
CA LYS A 45 -10.81 8.28 -5.31
C LYS A 45 -12.09 7.70 -5.89
N SER A 46 -11.95 6.76 -6.83
CA SER A 46 -13.11 6.15 -7.50
C SER A 46 -13.96 5.33 -6.54
N ASN A 47 -13.35 4.78 -5.51
CA ASN A 47 -14.04 3.94 -4.53
C ASN A 47 -14.30 4.65 -3.22
N ASN A 48 -13.97 5.93 -3.15
CA ASN A 48 -14.21 6.75 -1.97
C ASN A 48 -13.58 6.15 -0.71
N LEU A 49 -12.31 5.78 -0.83
CA LEU A 49 -11.58 5.11 0.22
C LEU A 49 -10.48 5.98 0.81
N ASP A 50 -10.16 5.71 2.06
CA ASP A 50 -9.08 6.36 2.78
C ASP A 50 -7.90 5.39 2.87
N LEU A 51 -6.69 5.87 2.60
CA LEU A 51 -5.52 5.03 2.70
C LEU A 51 -5.05 4.98 4.15
N ALA A 52 -5.22 3.83 4.78
CA ALA A 52 -4.89 3.68 6.18
C ALA A 52 -3.45 3.26 6.42
N THR A 53 -2.90 2.45 5.53
CA THR A 53 -1.57 1.86 5.74
C THR A 53 -0.97 1.45 4.41
N ILE A 54 0.36 1.53 4.33
CA ILE A 54 1.12 1.02 3.19
C ILE A 54 2.03 -0.08 3.72
N LEU A 55 2.06 -1.21 3.01
CA LEU A 55 2.95 -2.33 3.32
C LEU A 55 3.95 -2.50 2.20
N ILE A 56 5.22 -2.60 2.55
CA ILE A 56 6.29 -2.84 1.58
C ILE A 56 6.87 -4.21 1.88
N THR A 57 6.89 -5.09 0.88
CA THR A 57 7.41 -6.44 1.07
C THR A 57 8.88 -6.57 0.67
N HIS A 58 9.31 -5.81 -0.34
CA HIS A 58 10.71 -5.86 -0.76
C HIS A 58 11.09 -4.58 -1.50
N HIS A 59 12.40 -4.39 -1.69
CA HIS A 59 12.96 -3.16 -2.23
C HIS A 59 13.17 -3.26 -3.74
N HIS A 60 12.14 -2.99 -4.50
CA HIS A 60 12.21 -2.88 -5.96
C HIS A 60 11.44 -1.65 -6.39
N PHE A 61 11.92 -0.96 -7.40
CA PHE A 61 11.28 0.28 -7.84
C PHE A 61 9.81 0.05 -8.20
N ASP A 62 9.49 -1.05 -8.85
CA ASP A 62 8.12 -1.34 -9.26
C ASP A 62 7.21 -1.68 -8.06
N HIS A 63 7.77 -1.75 -6.85
CA HIS A 63 7.01 -1.99 -5.63
C HIS A 63 7.06 -0.82 -4.66
N THR A 64 7.96 0.14 -4.86
CA THR A 64 8.13 1.26 -3.93
C THR A 64 8.09 2.63 -4.56
N GLY A 65 8.00 2.70 -5.91
CA GLY A 65 8.10 3.98 -6.62
C GLY A 65 7.02 4.99 -6.27
N GLY A 66 5.85 4.54 -5.81
CA GLY A 66 4.77 5.45 -5.45
C GLY A 66 4.68 5.75 -3.96
N LEU A 67 5.57 5.17 -3.17
CA LEU A 67 5.47 5.19 -1.71
C LEU A 67 5.45 6.60 -1.12
N LEU A 68 6.41 7.43 -1.49
CA LEU A 68 6.54 8.75 -0.88
C LEU A 68 5.36 9.66 -1.21
N ASN A 69 4.88 9.60 -2.44
CA ASN A 69 3.74 10.42 -2.84
C ASN A 69 2.48 10.04 -2.07
N LEU A 70 2.25 8.74 -1.89
CA LEU A 70 1.08 8.27 -1.17
C LEU A 70 1.18 8.56 0.32
N ALA A 71 2.34 8.32 0.91
CA ALA A 71 2.54 8.55 2.34
C ALA A 71 2.40 10.02 2.69
N GLU A 72 2.88 10.91 1.82
CA GLU A 72 2.79 12.34 2.05
C GLU A 72 1.34 12.81 1.99
N LYS A 73 0.59 12.35 1.00
CA LYS A 73 -0.78 12.81 0.85
C LYS A 73 -1.70 12.29 1.95
N TYR A 74 -1.55 11.03 2.32
CA TYR A 74 -2.47 10.41 3.28
C TYR A 74 -1.95 10.37 4.70
N GLU A 75 -0.69 10.74 4.90
CA GLU A 75 -0.06 10.80 6.22
C GLU A 75 -0.26 9.50 7.01
N CYS A 76 -0.15 8.38 6.33
CA CYS A 76 -0.40 7.08 6.92
C CYS A 76 0.91 6.39 7.29
N PRO A 77 0.88 5.41 8.22
CA PRO A 77 2.07 4.65 8.54
C PRO A 77 2.46 3.74 7.38
N VAL A 78 3.76 3.47 7.29
CA VAL A 78 4.33 2.62 6.27
C VAL A 78 5.14 1.53 6.96
N TYR A 79 4.76 0.28 6.76
CA TYR A 79 5.45 -0.87 7.33
C TYR A 79 6.27 -1.55 6.24
N GLY A 80 7.48 -1.94 6.56
CA GLY A 80 8.33 -2.58 5.59
C GLY A 80 9.51 -3.28 6.24
N PRO A 81 10.37 -3.92 5.45
CA PRO A 81 11.51 -4.67 5.98
C PRO A 81 12.46 -3.77 6.76
N LYS A 82 12.86 -4.26 7.93
CA LYS A 82 13.83 -3.59 8.77
C LYS A 82 15.22 -3.82 8.18
N GLY A 83 16.04 -2.78 8.13
CA GLY A 83 17.39 -2.90 7.64
C GLY A 83 17.57 -2.60 6.16
N ASP A 84 16.48 -2.60 5.39
CA ASP A 84 16.54 -2.19 4.00
C ASP A 84 16.55 -0.67 3.93
N HIS A 85 17.19 -0.13 2.89
CA HIS A 85 17.30 1.32 2.76
C HIS A 85 16.17 1.88 1.91
N ILE A 86 14.93 1.65 2.34
CA ILE A 86 13.75 2.13 1.66
C ILE A 86 13.28 3.40 2.33
N LYS A 87 13.28 4.50 1.59
CA LYS A 87 12.80 5.77 2.13
C LYS A 87 11.30 5.72 2.32
N GLY A 88 10.83 6.28 3.42
CA GLY A 88 9.40 6.41 3.69
C GLY A 88 8.85 5.40 4.64
N ILE A 89 9.60 4.36 4.98
CA ILE A 89 9.14 3.38 5.96
C ILE A 89 9.14 4.02 7.34
N THR A 90 7.99 3.99 8.01
CA THR A 90 7.85 4.54 9.36
C THR A 90 8.04 3.47 10.42
N THR A 91 7.77 2.21 10.09
CA THR A 91 7.93 1.10 11.04
C THR A 91 8.62 -0.05 10.33
N GLY A 92 9.84 -0.36 10.73
CA GLY A 92 10.56 -1.50 10.19
C GLY A 92 10.12 -2.78 10.84
N LEU A 93 9.99 -3.85 10.03
CA LEU A 93 9.57 -5.15 10.51
C LEU A 93 10.70 -6.15 10.34
N SER A 94 10.83 -7.04 11.30
CA SER A 94 11.75 -8.16 11.19
C SER A 94 10.98 -9.46 11.17
N GLU A 95 11.71 -10.55 10.94
CA GLU A 95 11.09 -11.86 10.92
C GLU A 95 10.36 -12.11 12.24
N GLY A 96 9.12 -12.54 12.15
CA GLY A 96 8.31 -12.81 13.32
C GLY A 96 7.38 -11.67 13.74
N ASP A 97 7.53 -10.51 13.09
CA ASP A 97 6.67 -9.35 13.42
C ASP A 97 5.29 -9.42 12.71
#